data_272d73974a26c0aa73136af2f15808ca
#
_entry.id   272d73974a26c0aa73136af2f15808ca
#
_cell.length_a   1.000
_cell.length_b   1.000
_cell.length_c   1.000
_cell.angle_alpha   90.00
_cell.angle_beta   90.00
_cell.angle_gamma   90.00
#
_symmetry.space_group_name_H-M   'P 1'
#
loop_
_entity.id
_entity.type
_entity.pdbx_description
1 polymer ?
#
loop_
_entity_poly.entity_id
_entity_poly.type
_entity_poly.pdbx_seq_one_letter_code
_entity_poly.pdbx_strand_id
1 'polypeptide(L)'
;MKESSRDSAEGIIFGIQKRNVVYSPTNAEGHISVFGGSGVGKTSAILIPTLLKWKGTSLTIDISGDISKNVNIENKLVYQPGNSYIPYNVFYQIDHVSEKSKKNELLEQLAFLMMPDNDEFSDASQFYNTEGRKILTASFIAFYFAGYDFIDTCKMVFQSSWKDLFSRIDETKNQDAIQYINLFEGASEQNTSGCKQACDAVIKLFATNETIQKSISRPVDGSESFDPGKLETKNVFVVIDDSKLKLYAPLLHLITAQCLEFFSERSNESKSNILLCLDEFVSLGKLEITDALRKLRKKHIRIMILTQSMADIDLLYGKAERMAMMNNFSFKVILEASDTETQDYFAKLIGYKPTKKKSVSTSNVNTTKTLADDKEWIIEPAKLARLGDSLILLYREGYKLLKKNFYFKH
;
A
#
# COMPACT_ATOMS: atom_id res chain seq x y z
N MET A 1 -21.10 4.40 -10.95
CA MET A 1 -20.30 5.15 -11.93
C MET A 1 -21.14 6.28 -12.52
N LYS A 2 -20.55 7.45 -12.83
CA LYS A 2 -21.24 8.63 -13.41
C LYS A 2 -20.45 9.17 -14.60
N GLU A 3 -21.13 9.96 -15.41
CA GLU A 3 -20.52 10.72 -16.52
C GLU A 3 -20.98 12.18 -16.41
N SER A 4 -20.05 13.11 -16.55
CA SER A 4 -20.36 14.54 -16.52
C SER A 4 -19.33 15.35 -17.29
N SER A 5 -19.59 16.66 -17.43
CA SER A 5 -18.54 17.58 -17.90
C SER A 5 -17.34 17.52 -16.94
N ARG A 6 -16.17 17.92 -17.43
CA ARG A 6 -14.94 17.89 -16.65
C ARG A 6 -15.03 18.71 -15.36
N ASP A 7 -15.68 19.86 -15.40
CA ASP A 7 -15.75 20.77 -14.24
C ASP A 7 -16.64 20.23 -13.13
N SER A 8 -17.67 19.47 -13.49
CA SER A 8 -18.63 18.90 -12.55
C SER A 8 -18.30 17.49 -12.08
N ALA A 9 -17.21 16.87 -12.57
CA ALA A 9 -16.76 15.56 -12.09
C ALA A 9 -16.10 15.70 -10.73
N GLU A 10 -16.54 14.94 -9.73
CA GLU A 10 -16.01 14.94 -8.37
C GLU A 10 -15.83 13.52 -7.86
N GLY A 11 -14.56 13.09 -7.70
CA GLY A 11 -14.22 11.75 -7.23
C GLY A 11 -13.08 11.12 -8.02
N ILE A 12 -13.12 9.80 -8.17
CA ILE A 12 -12.10 9.03 -8.88
C ILE A 12 -12.34 9.09 -10.39
N ILE A 13 -11.37 9.63 -11.10
CA ILE A 13 -11.42 9.84 -12.55
C ILE A 13 -10.86 8.61 -13.27
N PHE A 14 -11.66 8.03 -14.16
CA PHE A 14 -11.23 6.87 -14.95
C PHE A 14 -10.78 7.24 -16.37
N GLY A 15 -11.40 8.23 -16.99
CA GLY A 15 -11.08 8.59 -18.36
C GLY A 15 -12.21 9.39 -19.02
N ILE A 16 -12.14 9.49 -20.36
CA ILE A 16 -13.08 10.26 -21.16
C ILE A 16 -13.84 9.33 -22.09
N GLN A 17 -15.17 9.46 -22.12
CA GLN A 17 -16.07 8.84 -23.09
C GLN A 17 -16.82 9.92 -23.87
N LYS A 18 -16.67 9.94 -25.19
CA LYS A 18 -17.14 11.04 -26.05
C LYS A 18 -16.52 12.38 -25.59
N ARG A 19 -17.26 13.23 -24.88
CA ARG A 19 -16.78 14.52 -24.33
C ARG A 19 -16.90 14.59 -22.81
N ASN A 20 -17.46 13.54 -22.20
CA ASN A 20 -17.71 13.48 -20.77
C ASN A 20 -16.59 12.71 -20.03
N VAL A 21 -16.32 13.13 -18.81
CA VAL A 21 -15.46 12.41 -17.88
C VAL A 21 -16.28 11.30 -17.23
N VAL A 22 -15.72 10.08 -17.23
CA VAL A 22 -16.25 8.92 -16.53
C VAL A 22 -15.56 8.84 -15.16
N TYR A 23 -16.35 8.83 -14.10
CA TYR A 23 -15.83 8.88 -12.74
C TYR A 23 -16.67 8.10 -11.74
N SER A 24 -16.08 7.80 -10.58
CA SER A 24 -16.79 7.30 -9.40
C SER A 24 -16.85 8.40 -8.35
N PRO A 25 -18.05 8.84 -7.91
CA PRO A 25 -18.18 9.92 -6.93
C PRO A 25 -17.36 9.66 -5.66
N THR A 26 -16.93 10.74 -5.00
CA THR A 26 -16.14 10.66 -3.75
C THR A 26 -16.84 9.84 -2.67
N ASN A 27 -18.15 9.99 -2.53
CA ASN A 27 -18.98 9.27 -1.57
C ASN A 27 -19.39 7.85 -2.01
N ALA A 28 -18.94 7.39 -3.18
CA ALA A 28 -19.17 6.02 -3.61
C ALA A 28 -18.16 5.06 -2.98
N GLU A 29 -18.57 3.81 -2.83
CA GLU A 29 -17.71 2.74 -2.34
C GLU A 29 -16.89 2.09 -3.47
N GLY A 30 -15.89 1.31 -3.07
CA GLY A 30 -15.11 0.42 -3.93
C GLY A 30 -13.68 0.88 -4.14
N HIS A 31 -12.78 -0.06 -4.00
CA HIS A 31 -11.34 0.10 -4.21
C HIS A 31 -10.97 0.00 -5.69
N ILE A 32 -9.81 0.52 -6.03
CA ILE A 32 -9.34 0.69 -7.40
C ILE A 32 -7.98 0.05 -7.58
N SER A 33 -7.80 -0.72 -8.64
CA SER A 33 -6.48 -1.15 -9.11
C SER A 33 -6.21 -0.58 -10.50
N VAL A 34 -5.00 -0.07 -10.70
CA VAL A 34 -4.55 0.56 -11.97
C VAL A 34 -3.32 -0.17 -12.47
N PHE A 35 -3.44 -0.72 -13.68
CA PHE A 35 -2.39 -1.51 -14.33
C PHE A 35 -1.81 -0.81 -15.54
N GLY A 36 -0.49 -0.85 -15.67
CA GLY A 36 0.20 -0.33 -16.83
C GLY A 36 1.70 -0.19 -16.61
N GLY A 37 2.47 -0.36 -17.64
CA GLY A 37 3.92 -0.20 -17.63
C GLY A 37 4.38 1.22 -17.23
N SER A 38 5.69 1.42 -17.21
CA SER A 38 6.25 2.76 -16.97
C SER A 38 5.90 3.72 -18.12
N GLY A 39 5.56 4.97 -17.81
CA GLY A 39 5.27 6.01 -18.80
C GLY A 39 3.92 5.92 -19.52
N VAL A 40 3.11 4.89 -19.30
CA VAL A 40 1.81 4.73 -20.01
C VAL A 40 0.70 5.64 -19.48
N GLY A 41 0.95 6.38 -18.39
CA GLY A 41 0.02 7.38 -17.87
C GLY A 41 -0.74 7.01 -16.60
N LYS A 42 -0.31 6.01 -15.83
CA LYS A 42 -0.94 5.67 -14.53
C LYS A 42 -1.10 6.92 -13.66
N THR A 43 -0.02 7.59 -13.40
CA THR A 43 0.03 8.81 -12.58
C THR A 43 -0.62 9.99 -13.28
N SER A 44 -0.28 10.27 -14.55
CA SER A 44 -0.70 11.48 -15.27
C SER A 44 -2.13 11.45 -15.81
N ALA A 45 -2.72 10.28 -16.07
CA ALA A 45 -4.07 10.17 -16.61
C ALA A 45 -5.12 9.67 -15.59
N ILE A 46 -4.70 9.06 -14.48
CA ILE A 46 -5.61 8.53 -13.46
C ILE A 46 -5.39 9.21 -12.11
N LEU A 47 -4.17 9.12 -11.53
CA LEU A 47 -3.93 9.55 -10.16
C LEU A 47 -4.03 11.06 -9.98
N ILE A 48 -3.27 11.86 -10.76
CA ILE A 48 -3.30 13.33 -10.65
C ILE A 48 -4.70 13.88 -10.96
N PRO A 49 -5.39 13.49 -12.05
CA PRO A 49 -6.77 13.93 -12.29
C PRO A 49 -7.73 13.56 -11.14
N THR A 50 -7.54 12.39 -10.53
CA THR A 50 -8.34 11.96 -9.38
C THR A 50 -8.10 12.86 -8.19
N LEU A 51 -6.84 13.10 -7.79
CA LEU A 51 -6.50 13.95 -6.64
C LEU A 51 -7.03 15.38 -6.80
N LEU A 52 -6.97 15.94 -8.01
CA LEU A 52 -7.54 17.27 -8.31
C LEU A 52 -9.07 17.33 -8.22
N LYS A 53 -9.77 16.20 -8.34
CA LYS A 53 -11.23 16.09 -8.33
C LYS A 53 -11.80 15.38 -7.09
N TRP A 54 -10.92 14.88 -6.22
CA TRP A 54 -11.32 14.24 -4.97
C TRP A 54 -11.81 15.26 -3.95
N LYS A 55 -12.97 15.03 -3.34
CA LYS A 55 -13.61 15.91 -2.35
C LYS A 55 -13.51 15.36 -0.92
N GLY A 56 -12.40 14.78 -0.60
CA GLY A 56 -12.05 14.27 0.72
C GLY A 56 -10.59 14.55 0.99
N THR A 57 -10.03 13.81 1.93
CA THR A 57 -8.60 13.81 2.21
C THR A 57 -7.89 12.64 1.55
N SER A 58 -6.57 12.68 1.48
CA SER A 58 -5.82 11.61 0.82
C SER A 58 -4.45 11.39 1.47
N LEU A 59 -4.00 10.13 1.44
CA LEU A 59 -2.58 9.77 1.56
C LEU A 59 -2.09 9.37 0.17
N THR A 60 -1.01 10.00 -0.29
CA THR A 60 -0.40 9.67 -1.56
C THR A 60 1.08 9.36 -1.37
N ILE A 61 1.49 8.15 -1.72
CA ILE A 61 2.91 7.82 -1.86
C ILE A 61 3.36 8.37 -3.22
N ASP A 62 4.31 9.29 -3.19
CA ASP A 62 4.79 10.05 -4.36
C ASP A 62 6.28 9.77 -4.57
N ILE A 63 6.55 8.85 -5.50
CA ILE A 63 7.92 8.50 -5.88
C ILE A 63 8.35 9.50 -6.96
N SER A 64 9.41 10.29 -6.70
CA SER A 64 9.90 11.40 -7.50
C SER A 64 9.40 12.80 -7.14
N GLY A 65 8.31 12.95 -6.43
CA GLY A 65 7.72 14.24 -6.09
C GLY A 65 6.93 14.92 -7.22
N ASP A 66 6.67 14.21 -8.31
CA ASP A 66 5.94 14.77 -9.45
C ASP A 66 4.45 14.92 -9.16
N ILE A 67 3.87 14.01 -8.36
CA ILE A 67 2.46 14.09 -7.99
C ILE A 67 2.24 15.32 -7.11
N SER A 68 3.03 15.45 -6.05
CA SER A 68 2.91 16.57 -5.12
C SER A 68 3.12 17.93 -5.77
N LYS A 69 4.04 18.05 -6.75
CA LYS A 69 4.27 19.30 -7.50
C LYS A 69 3.09 19.69 -8.39
N ASN A 70 2.42 18.70 -9.01
CA ASN A 70 1.34 18.94 -9.97
C ASN A 70 -0.07 18.96 -9.34
N VAL A 71 -0.20 18.58 -8.06
CA VAL A 71 -1.46 18.61 -7.32
C VAL A 71 -1.45 19.78 -6.34
N ASN A 72 -2.10 20.88 -6.72
CA ASN A 72 -2.29 22.04 -5.87
C ASN A 72 -3.72 22.01 -5.28
N ILE A 73 -3.84 21.57 -4.04
CA ILE A 73 -5.11 21.41 -3.32
C ILE A 73 -4.98 21.98 -1.91
N GLU A 74 -6.13 22.30 -1.32
CA GLU A 74 -6.20 22.80 0.04
C GLU A 74 -5.78 21.76 1.08
N ASN A 75 -5.37 22.21 2.26
CA ASN A 75 -4.97 21.36 3.38
C ASN A 75 -3.89 20.33 3.02
N LYS A 76 -2.99 20.72 2.14
CA LYS A 76 -1.87 19.88 1.69
C LYS A 76 -0.76 19.86 2.74
N LEU A 77 -0.28 18.65 3.04
CA LEU A 77 0.89 18.38 3.86
C LEU A 77 1.87 17.52 3.06
N VAL A 78 3.13 17.93 3.00
CA VAL A 78 4.18 17.16 2.33
C VAL A 78 5.17 16.68 3.36
N TYR A 79 5.29 15.37 3.49
CA TYR A 79 6.33 14.70 4.27
C TYR A 79 7.41 14.19 3.31
N GLN A 80 8.63 14.70 3.46
CA GLN A 80 9.77 14.31 2.64
C GLN A 80 11.04 14.24 3.51
N PRO A 81 11.56 13.05 3.82
CA PRO A 81 12.79 12.92 4.60
C PRO A 81 13.94 13.73 4.00
N GLY A 82 14.56 14.58 4.82
CA GLY A 82 15.65 15.48 4.42
C GLY A 82 15.23 16.85 3.89
N ASN A 83 13.98 17.04 3.46
CA ASN A 83 13.49 18.31 2.92
C ASN A 83 12.26 18.86 3.68
N SER A 84 11.61 18.04 4.48
CA SER A 84 10.46 18.45 5.29
C SER A 84 10.89 18.70 6.74
N TYR A 85 10.38 19.78 7.32
CA TYR A 85 10.50 20.06 8.76
C TYR A 85 9.38 19.41 9.59
N ILE A 86 8.46 18.69 8.93
CA ILE A 86 7.32 18.03 9.55
C ILE A 86 7.71 16.58 9.83
N PRO A 87 7.91 16.17 11.10
CA PRO A 87 8.29 14.81 11.43
C PRO A 87 7.08 13.87 11.37
N TYR A 88 7.35 12.59 11.13
CA TYR A 88 6.37 11.53 11.32
C TYR A 88 6.39 11.05 12.78
N ASN A 89 5.21 11.05 13.43
CA ASN A 89 5.07 10.56 14.80
C ASN A 89 4.65 9.08 14.82
N VAL A 90 5.62 8.18 14.98
CA VAL A 90 5.39 6.73 15.07
C VAL A 90 4.55 6.35 16.29
N PHE A 91 4.68 7.07 17.39
CA PHE A 91 3.96 6.78 18.64
C PHE A 91 2.60 7.46 18.77
N TYR A 92 2.10 8.09 17.69
CA TYR A 92 0.85 8.86 17.73
C TYR A 92 -0.31 8.11 18.40
N GLN A 93 -0.63 6.90 17.97
CA GLN A 93 -1.73 6.12 18.55
C GLN A 93 -1.50 5.80 20.02
N ILE A 94 -0.26 5.46 20.39
CA ILE A 94 0.12 5.08 21.74
C ILE A 94 0.04 6.28 22.69
N ASP A 95 0.48 7.46 22.22
CA ASP A 95 0.44 8.70 23.01
C ASP A 95 -1.00 9.17 23.30
N HIS A 96 -1.96 8.81 22.43
CA HIS A 96 -3.38 9.20 22.57
C HIS A 96 -4.23 8.21 23.38
N VAL A 97 -3.64 7.15 23.89
CA VAL A 97 -4.30 6.17 24.77
C VAL A 97 -3.83 6.38 26.21
N SER A 98 -4.76 6.36 27.17
CA SER A 98 -4.44 6.53 28.59
C SER A 98 -4.14 5.20 29.30
N GLU A 99 -4.78 4.12 28.86
CA GLU A 99 -4.71 2.82 29.51
C GLU A 99 -3.39 2.10 29.20
N LYS A 100 -2.66 1.67 30.25
CA LYS A 100 -1.36 1.02 30.11
C LYS A 100 -1.42 -0.27 29.31
N SER A 101 -2.43 -1.11 29.54
CA SER A 101 -2.62 -2.36 28.82
C SER A 101 -2.78 -2.13 27.31
N LYS A 102 -3.56 -1.11 26.92
CA LYS A 102 -3.75 -0.76 25.51
C LYS A 102 -2.47 -0.16 24.89
N LYS A 103 -1.69 0.59 25.65
CA LYS A 103 -0.37 1.04 25.20
C LYS A 103 0.57 -0.13 24.91
N ASN A 104 0.61 -1.13 25.80
CA ASN A 104 1.41 -2.33 25.60
C ASN A 104 0.98 -3.11 24.35
N GLU A 105 -0.33 -3.27 24.14
CA GLU A 105 -0.88 -3.90 22.94
C GLU A 105 -0.46 -3.17 21.66
N LEU A 106 -0.53 -1.84 21.63
CA LEU A 106 -0.11 -1.03 20.48
C LEU A 106 1.41 -1.07 20.25
N LEU A 107 2.22 -1.17 21.29
CA LEU A 107 3.68 -1.33 21.19
C LEU A 107 4.05 -2.72 20.66
N GLU A 108 3.34 -3.77 21.08
CA GLU A 108 3.48 -5.12 20.54
C GLU A 108 3.06 -5.15 19.06
N GLN A 109 1.95 -4.50 18.73
CA GLN A 109 1.47 -4.37 17.36
C GLN A 109 2.47 -3.61 16.47
N LEU A 110 3.10 -2.55 16.98
CA LEU A 110 4.17 -1.85 16.27
C LEU A 110 5.34 -2.80 15.95
N ALA A 111 5.76 -3.61 16.92
CA ALA A 111 6.80 -4.62 16.69
C ALA A 111 6.37 -5.64 15.63
N PHE A 112 5.10 -6.06 15.63
CA PHE A 112 4.53 -6.94 14.62
C PHE A 112 4.51 -6.30 13.22
N LEU A 113 4.11 -5.04 13.11
CA LEU A 113 4.14 -4.30 11.82
C LEU A 113 5.55 -4.20 11.25
N MET A 114 6.56 -4.08 12.12
CA MET A 114 7.96 -4.00 11.68
C MET A 114 8.59 -5.37 11.37
N MET A 115 8.12 -6.43 12.04
CA MET A 115 8.61 -7.81 11.88
C MET A 115 7.40 -8.75 11.66
N PRO A 116 6.67 -8.63 10.54
CA PRO A 116 5.50 -9.48 10.27
C PRO A 116 5.94 -10.93 10.01
N ASP A 117 5.00 -11.85 10.18
CA ASP A 117 5.21 -13.23 9.74
C ASP A 117 5.30 -13.28 8.21
N ASN A 118 6.11 -14.20 7.70
CA ASN A 118 6.27 -14.37 6.26
C ASN A 118 6.34 -15.86 5.91
N ASP A 119 5.32 -16.36 5.22
CA ASP A 119 5.20 -17.76 4.81
C ASP A 119 6.31 -18.23 3.85
N GLU A 120 7.04 -17.29 3.25
CA GLU A 120 8.18 -17.60 2.38
C GLU A 120 9.49 -17.81 3.16
N PHE A 121 9.51 -17.50 4.45
CA PHE A 121 10.68 -17.72 5.28
C PHE A 121 10.91 -19.23 5.47
N SER A 122 12.19 -19.63 5.48
CA SER A 122 12.54 -20.95 6.01
C SER A 122 12.19 -21.04 7.50
N ASP A 123 11.99 -22.26 8.01
CA ASP A 123 11.68 -22.48 9.43
C ASP A 123 12.67 -21.75 10.36
N ALA A 124 13.95 -21.76 10.01
CA ALA A 124 14.97 -21.06 10.76
C ALA A 124 14.79 -19.52 10.70
N SER A 125 14.51 -18.98 9.51
CA SER A 125 14.29 -17.53 9.36
C SER A 125 13.02 -17.09 10.08
N GLN A 126 11.97 -17.88 10.02
CA GLN A 126 10.72 -17.62 10.74
C GLN A 126 10.94 -17.66 12.25
N PHE A 127 11.73 -18.63 12.76
CA PHE A 127 12.11 -18.69 14.16
C PHE A 127 12.82 -17.41 14.62
N TYR A 128 13.88 -16.99 13.91
CA TYR A 128 14.62 -15.77 14.28
C TYR A 128 13.77 -14.50 14.17
N ASN A 129 12.84 -14.42 13.20
CA ASN A 129 11.92 -13.31 13.06
C ASN A 129 10.95 -13.25 14.24
N THR A 130 10.29 -14.37 14.58
CA THR A 130 9.30 -14.44 15.66
C THR A 130 9.93 -14.18 17.03
N GLU A 131 11.09 -14.80 17.32
CA GLU A 131 11.78 -14.59 18.57
C GLU A 131 12.44 -13.19 18.65
N GLY A 132 13.01 -12.70 17.55
CA GLY A 132 13.53 -11.32 17.47
C GLY A 132 12.44 -10.26 17.70
N ARG A 133 11.23 -10.49 17.23
CA ARG A 133 10.06 -9.63 17.49
C ARG A 133 9.77 -9.49 18.99
N LYS A 134 9.95 -10.55 19.79
CA LYS A 134 9.82 -10.48 21.26
C LYS A 134 10.82 -9.51 21.87
N ILE A 135 12.08 -9.53 21.39
CA ILE A 135 13.13 -8.58 21.82
C ILE A 135 12.74 -7.15 21.48
N LEU A 136 12.20 -6.94 20.27
CA LEU A 136 11.76 -5.63 19.82
C LEU A 136 10.56 -5.13 20.64
N THR A 137 9.58 -6.01 20.91
CA THR A 137 8.42 -5.72 21.79
C THR A 137 8.86 -5.31 23.18
N ALA A 138 9.75 -6.09 23.80
CA ALA A 138 10.31 -5.77 25.12
C ALA A 138 10.97 -4.38 25.12
N SER A 139 11.76 -4.10 24.08
CA SER A 139 12.47 -2.81 23.94
C SER A 139 11.51 -1.65 23.79
N PHE A 140 10.48 -1.78 22.93
CA PHE A 140 9.47 -0.73 22.77
C PHE A 140 8.71 -0.47 24.06
N ILE A 141 8.26 -1.51 24.77
CA ILE A 141 7.56 -1.35 26.04
C ILE A 141 8.48 -0.69 27.08
N ALA A 142 9.69 -1.24 27.29
CA ALA A 142 10.61 -0.73 28.31
C ALA A 142 10.96 0.74 28.08
N PHE A 143 11.39 1.08 26.89
CA PHE A 143 11.94 2.41 26.60
C PHE A 143 10.86 3.45 26.36
N TYR A 144 9.67 3.09 25.82
CA TYR A 144 8.54 4.01 25.74
C TYR A 144 8.13 4.51 27.12
N PHE A 145 7.96 3.62 28.11
CA PHE A 145 7.59 4.00 29.48
C PHE A 145 8.74 4.66 30.27
N ALA A 146 10.00 4.48 29.82
CA ALA A 146 11.14 5.22 30.32
C ALA A 146 11.28 6.62 29.69
N GLY A 147 10.40 7.00 28.75
CA GLY A 147 10.34 8.33 28.14
C GLY A 147 11.18 8.49 26.87
N TYR A 148 11.73 7.42 26.33
CA TYR A 148 12.48 7.46 25.06
C TYR A 148 11.54 7.62 23.86
N ASP A 149 12.03 8.30 22.82
CA ASP A 149 11.35 8.36 21.54
C ASP A 149 11.67 7.12 20.68
N PHE A 150 10.94 6.96 19.56
CA PHE A 150 11.11 5.81 18.66
C PHE A 150 12.55 5.69 18.13
N ILE A 151 13.13 6.80 17.68
CA ILE A 151 14.52 6.82 17.16
C ILE A 151 15.52 6.48 18.24
N ASP A 152 15.36 7.02 19.45
CA ASP A 152 16.28 6.74 20.57
C ASP A 152 16.18 5.26 20.99
N THR A 153 14.96 4.69 20.96
CA THR A 153 14.76 3.25 21.18
C THR A 153 15.48 2.43 20.11
N CYS A 154 15.32 2.76 18.83
CA CYS A 154 16.01 2.06 17.75
C CYS A 154 17.55 2.14 17.88
N LYS A 155 18.09 3.31 18.23
CA LYS A 155 19.54 3.48 18.48
C LYS A 155 20.01 2.63 19.64
N MET A 156 19.28 2.65 20.75
CA MET A 156 19.63 1.88 21.94
C MET A 156 19.66 0.38 21.66
N VAL A 157 18.64 -0.14 20.97
CA VAL A 157 18.58 -1.53 20.56
C VAL A 157 19.76 -1.86 19.64
N PHE A 158 19.98 -1.08 18.58
CA PHE A 158 21.00 -1.37 17.57
C PHE A 158 22.45 -1.31 18.11
N GLN A 159 22.71 -0.39 19.03
CA GLN A 159 24.06 -0.18 19.60
C GLN A 159 24.42 -1.16 20.73
N SER A 160 23.43 -1.85 21.30
CA SER A 160 23.62 -2.77 22.42
C SER A 160 23.82 -4.20 21.93
N SER A 161 24.73 -4.95 22.58
CA SER A 161 24.69 -6.41 22.51
C SER A 161 23.37 -6.93 23.11
N TRP A 162 22.98 -8.18 22.84
CA TRP A 162 21.77 -8.71 23.47
C TRP A 162 21.86 -8.75 25.01
N LYS A 163 23.04 -9.00 25.58
CA LYS A 163 23.28 -8.99 27.03
C LYS A 163 23.07 -7.59 27.61
N ASP A 164 23.70 -6.60 27.00
CA ASP A 164 23.58 -5.21 27.45
C ASP A 164 22.15 -4.69 27.27
N LEU A 165 21.47 -5.09 26.19
CA LEU A 165 20.07 -4.70 25.94
C LEU A 165 19.14 -5.27 27.01
N PHE A 166 19.30 -6.56 27.33
CA PHE A 166 18.47 -7.21 28.37
C PHE A 166 18.72 -6.58 29.75
N SER A 167 19.99 -6.28 30.10
CA SER A 167 20.30 -5.53 31.32
C SER A 167 19.61 -4.16 31.37
N ARG A 168 19.63 -3.41 30.26
CA ARG A 168 18.95 -2.11 30.17
C ARG A 168 17.45 -2.21 30.28
N ILE A 169 16.82 -3.26 29.70
CA ILE A 169 15.39 -3.51 29.83
C ILE A 169 15.07 -3.83 31.30
N ASP A 170 15.86 -4.65 31.94
CA ASP A 170 15.69 -5.02 33.36
C ASP A 170 15.82 -3.81 34.29
N GLU A 171 16.77 -2.90 34.03
CA GLU A 171 16.97 -1.66 34.76
C GLU A 171 15.72 -0.75 34.73
N THR A 172 14.86 -0.84 33.72
CA THR A 172 13.59 -0.07 33.67
C THR A 172 12.56 -0.56 34.70
N LYS A 173 12.74 -1.74 35.26
CA LYS A 173 11.81 -2.41 36.21
C LYS A 173 10.37 -2.57 35.63
N ASN A 174 10.21 -2.49 34.34
CA ASN A 174 8.92 -2.69 33.67
C ASN A 174 8.64 -4.19 33.49
N GLN A 175 7.80 -4.75 34.34
CA GLN A 175 7.50 -6.17 34.34
C GLN A 175 6.86 -6.66 33.03
N ASP A 176 6.09 -5.80 32.35
CA ASP A 176 5.48 -6.11 31.06
C ASP A 176 6.53 -6.28 29.94
N ALA A 177 7.68 -5.60 30.05
CA ALA A 177 8.81 -5.78 29.15
C ALA A 177 9.70 -6.98 29.56
N ILE A 178 9.98 -7.09 30.86
CA ILE A 178 10.88 -8.11 31.42
C ILE A 178 10.36 -9.52 31.12
N GLN A 179 9.07 -9.76 31.17
CA GLN A 179 8.50 -11.06 30.84
C GLN A 179 8.88 -11.58 29.45
N TYR A 180 9.07 -10.70 28.45
CA TYR A 180 9.49 -11.10 27.11
C TYR A 180 10.96 -11.54 27.06
N ILE A 181 11.86 -10.87 27.80
CA ILE A 181 13.27 -11.25 27.84
C ILE A 181 13.52 -12.49 28.69
N ASN A 182 12.69 -12.74 29.72
CA ASN A 182 12.78 -13.96 30.54
C ASN A 182 12.50 -15.23 29.71
N LEU A 183 11.83 -15.13 28.57
CA LEU A 183 11.64 -16.26 27.65
C LEU A 183 12.96 -16.76 27.04
N PHE A 184 14.05 -15.97 27.13
CA PHE A 184 15.37 -16.34 26.66
C PHE A 184 16.26 -16.94 27.76
N GLU A 185 15.77 -17.06 29.00
CA GLU A 185 16.47 -17.75 30.07
C GLU A 185 16.70 -19.22 29.70
N GLY A 186 17.97 -19.67 29.76
CA GLY A 186 18.34 -21.03 29.36
C GLY A 186 18.43 -21.27 27.84
N ALA A 187 18.10 -20.29 27.01
CA ALA A 187 18.31 -20.37 25.57
C ALA A 187 19.81 -20.34 25.22
N SER A 188 20.20 -20.92 24.07
CA SER A 188 21.60 -20.84 23.63
C SER A 188 21.97 -19.40 23.29
N GLU A 189 23.18 -18.98 23.68
CA GLU A 189 23.68 -17.63 23.35
C GLU A 189 23.70 -17.36 21.84
N GLN A 190 23.98 -18.39 21.05
CA GLN A 190 23.98 -18.27 19.58
C GLN A 190 22.60 -17.98 19.03
N ASN A 191 21.55 -18.65 19.52
CA ASN A 191 20.17 -18.42 19.10
C ASN A 191 19.71 -17.03 19.52
N THR A 192 19.95 -16.62 20.77
CA THR A 192 19.59 -15.29 21.26
C THR A 192 20.29 -14.18 20.45
N SER A 193 21.57 -14.38 20.11
CA SER A 193 22.31 -13.47 19.24
C SER A 193 21.70 -13.40 17.83
N GLY A 194 21.27 -14.54 17.27
CA GLY A 194 20.58 -14.58 15.97
C GLY A 194 19.24 -13.84 16.00
N CYS A 195 18.45 -14.01 17.05
CA CYS A 195 17.18 -13.27 17.26
C CYS A 195 17.43 -11.75 17.34
N LYS A 196 18.48 -11.34 18.07
CA LYS A 196 18.88 -9.93 18.13
C LYS A 196 19.32 -9.38 16.77
N GLN A 197 20.06 -10.16 15.98
CA GLN A 197 20.46 -9.75 14.62
C GLN A 197 19.26 -9.57 13.69
N ALA A 198 18.22 -10.41 13.80
CA ALA A 198 16.99 -10.25 13.06
C ALA A 198 16.27 -8.93 13.43
N CYS A 199 16.21 -8.62 14.73
CA CYS A 199 15.72 -7.35 15.24
C CYS A 199 16.55 -6.17 14.71
N ASP A 200 17.89 -6.24 14.76
CA ASP A 200 18.78 -5.19 14.26
C ASP A 200 18.58 -4.90 12.77
N ALA A 201 18.37 -5.92 11.97
CA ALA A 201 18.16 -5.77 10.52
C ALA A 201 16.96 -4.88 10.21
N VAL A 202 15.88 -5.02 10.96
CA VAL A 202 14.63 -4.28 10.76
C VAL A 202 14.75 -2.82 11.20
N ILE A 203 15.42 -2.55 12.30
CA ILE A 203 15.55 -1.18 12.85
C ILE A 203 16.76 -0.42 12.30
N LYS A 204 17.66 -1.07 11.54
CA LYS A 204 18.91 -0.49 11.06
C LYS A 204 18.73 0.89 10.41
N LEU A 205 17.74 1.03 9.51
CA LEU A 205 17.48 2.31 8.83
C LEU A 205 17.26 3.43 9.84
N PHE A 206 16.41 3.19 10.83
CA PHE A 206 16.03 4.17 11.86
C PHE A 206 17.17 4.47 12.84
N ALA A 207 17.97 3.47 13.13
CA ALA A 207 19.10 3.60 14.06
C ALA A 207 20.33 4.30 13.47
N THR A 208 20.54 4.21 12.14
CA THR A 208 21.80 4.64 11.52
C THR A 208 21.70 5.75 10.48
N ASN A 209 20.51 6.00 9.91
CA ASN A 209 20.34 7.00 8.87
C ASN A 209 19.92 8.35 9.45
N GLU A 210 20.83 9.32 9.45
CA GLU A 210 20.61 10.64 10.05
C GLU A 210 19.43 11.40 9.42
N THR A 211 19.22 11.28 8.11
CA THR A 211 18.10 11.90 7.41
C THR A 211 16.77 11.37 7.90
N ILE A 212 16.68 10.04 8.08
CA ILE A 212 15.46 9.38 8.60
C ILE A 212 15.27 9.73 10.08
N GLN A 213 16.32 9.72 10.88
CA GLN A 213 16.25 10.11 12.29
C GLN A 213 15.66 11.50 12.49
N LYS A 214 16.08 12.48 11.66
CA LYS A 214 15.55 13.85 11.70
C LYS A 214 14.12 13.98 11.19
N SER A 215 13.63 13.01 10.46
CA SER A 215 12.26 13.01 9.89
C SER A 215 11.23 12.27 10.76
N ILE A 216 11.65 11.67 11.86
CA ILE A 216 10.79 10.92 12.78
C ILE A 216 11.01 11.46 14.20
N SER A 217 9.95 12.01 14.79
CA SER A 217 9.94 12.40 16.21
C SER A 217 8.51 12.65 16.66
N ARG A 218 8.31 12.71 17.98
CA ARG A 218 7.12 13.36 18.53
C ARG A 218 7.12 14.85 18.18
N PRO A 219 5.94 15.45 17.94
CA PRO A 219 5.87 16.90 17.76
C PRO A 219 6.29 17.63 19.05
N VAL A 220 7.04 18.70 18.89
CA VAL A 220 7.27 19.65 19.97
C VAL A 220 5.98 20.49 20.12
N ASP A 221 5.64 20.92 21.33
CA ASP A 221 4.41 21.64 21.62
C ASP A 221 4.08 22.73 20.59
N GLY A 222 2.91 22.60 19.94
CA GLY A 222 2.44 23.50 18.90
C GLY A 222 3.03 23.30 17.50
N SER A 223 3.95 22.34 17.30
CA SER A 223 4.50 22.04 15.97
C SER A 223 3.58 21.09 15.18
N GLU A 224 3.60 21.22 13.85
CA GLU A 224 2.90 20.31 12.96
C GLU A 224 3.68 19.00 12.83
N SER A 225 2.98 17.87 12.93
CA SER A 225 3.52 16.53 12.65
C SER A 225 2.66 15.82 11.64
N PHE A 226 3.23 14.84 10.95
CA PHE A 226 2.48 13.85 10.20
C PHE A 226 2.25 12.62 11.08
N ASP A 227 1.02 12.16 11.13
CA ASP A 227 0.56 10.96 11.81
C ASP A 227 -0.72 10.46 11.12
N PRO A 228 -1.17 9.22 11.36
CA PRO A 228 -2.38 8.68 10.72
C PRO A 228 -3.64 9.52 10.96
N GLY A 229 -3.78 10.18 12.12
CA GLY A 229 -4.92 11.03 12.44
C GLY A 229 -5.03 12.28 11.57
N LYS A 230 -3.91 12.78 11.03
CA LYS A 230 -3.92 13.93 10.12
C LYS A 230 -4.70 13.68 8.84
N LEU A 231 -4.81 12.42 8.44
CA LEU A 231 -5.58 12.03 7.24
C LEU A 231 -7.09 12.28 7.37
N GLU A 232 -7.61 12.54 8.55
CA GLU A 232 -9.00 13.00 8.70
C GLU A 232 -9.22 14.43 8.18
N THR A 233 -8.15 15.25 8.12
CA THR A 233 -8.27 16.68 7.81
C THR A 233 -7.29 17.18 6.74
N LYS A 234 -6.25 16.42 6.40
CA LYS A 234 -5.16 16.83 5.51
C LYS A 234 -5.03 15.90 4.29
N ASN A 235 -4.56 16.47 3.20
CA ASN A 235 -4.06 15.74 2.04
C ASN A 235 -2.55 15.56 2.19
N VAL A 236 -2.13 14.35 2.50
CA VAL A 236 -0.73 14.04 2.81
C VAL A 236 -0.04 13.42 1.60
N PHE A 237 1.11 13.96 1.25
CA PHE A 237 2.01 13.42 0.25
C PHE A 237 3.29 12.95 0.94
N VAL A 238 3.57 11.65 0.86
CA VAL A 238 4.83 11.06 1.30
C VAL A 238 5.75 10.98 0.10
N VAL A 239 6.71 11.88 0.04
CA VAL A 239 7.61 12.04 -1.11
C VAL A 239 8.93 11.34 -0.83
N ILE A 240 9.31 10.42 -1.70
CA ILE A 240 10.61 9.72 -1.64
C ILE A 240 11.25 9.78 -3.03
N ASP A 241 12.51 10.18 -3.09
CA ASP A 241 13.27 10.13 -4.34
C ASP A 241 13.42 8.68 -4.81
N ASP A 242 13.19 8.41 -6.10
CA ASP A 242 13.29 7.07 -6.71
C ASP A 242 14.63 6.39 -6.41
N SER A 243 15.73 7.14 -6.46
CA SER A 243 17.07 6.65 -6.12
C SER A 243 17.22 6.13 -4.67
N LYS A 244 16.33 6.56 -3.76
CA LYS A 244 16.33 6.18 -2.35
C LYS A 244 15.23 5.17 -2.00
N LEU A 245 14.37 4.82 -2.95
CA LEU A 245 13.18 4.00 -2.72
C LEU A 245 13.50 2.68 -1.99
N LYS A 246 14.49 1.93 -2.47
CA LYS A 246 14.91 0.68 -1.82
C LYS A 246 15.46 0.89 -0.41
N LEU A 247 16.22 1.97 -0.20
CA LEU A 247 16.79 2.28 1.12
C LEU A 247 15.71 2.69 2.12
N TYR A 248 14.70 3.45 1.66
CA TYR A 248 13.63 3.99 2.51
C TYR A 248 12.36 3.14 2.52
N ALA A 249 12.37 1.99 1.83
CA ALA A 249 11.24 1.04 1.83
C ALA A 249 10.74 0.68 3.24
N PRO A 250 11.61 0.44 4.28
CA PRO A 250 11.14 0.18 5.64
C PRO A 250 10.33 1.34 6.25
N LEU A 251 10.68 2.60 5.93
CA LEU A 251 9.93 3.77 6.38
C LEU A 251 8.57 3.85 5.69
N LEU A 252 8.52 3.66 4.36
CA LEU A 252 7.26 3.65 3.61
C LEU A 252 6.33 2.54 4.09
N HIS A 253 6.90 1.35 4.32
CA HIS A 253 6.15 0.22 4.88
C HIS A 253 5.56 0.59 6.23
N LEU A 254 6.36 1.10 7.16
CA LEU A 254 5.92 1.48 8.51
C LEU A 254 4.78 2.50 8.46
N ILE A 255 4.94 3.59 7.69
CA ILE A 255 3.91 4.64 7.55
C ILE A 255 2.62 4.06 6.98
N THR A 256 2.72 3.27 5.90
CA THR A 256 1.54 2.73 5.22
C THR A 256 0.83 1.70 6.10
N ALA A 257 1.58 0.80 6.74
CA ALA A 257 1.03 -0.22 7.64
C ALA A 257 0.34 0.42 8.85
N GLN A 258 0.95 1.43 9.48
CA GLN A 258 0.31 2.16 10.59
C GLN A 258 -0.96 2.89 10.16
N CYS A 259 -0.99 3.48 8.95
CA CYS A 259 -2.20 4.11 8.43
C CYS A 259 -3.32 3.07 8.17
N LEU A 260 -3.00 1.92 7.58
CA LEU A 260 -3.98 0.86 7.33
C LEU A 260 -4.55 0.32 8.66
N GLU A 261 -3.70 0.11 9.65
CA GLU A 261 -4.11 -0.39 10.97
C GLU A 261 -4.95 0.64 11.72
N PHE A 262 -4.49 1.89 11.80
CA PHE A 262 -5.26 2.98 12.41
C PHE A 262 -6.68 3.07 11.86
N PHE A 263 -6.82 2.99 10.55
CA PHE A 263 -8.12 3.04 9.89
C PHE A 263 -8.91 1.75 9.98
N SER A 264 -8.29 0.63 10.35
CA SER A 264 -9.03 -0.61 10.62
C SER A 264 -9.95 -0.48 11.83
N GLU A 265 -9.61 0.38 12.78
CA GLU A 265 -10.40 0.68 13.98
C GLU A 265 -11.36 1.89 13.81
N ARG A 266 -11.30 2.58 12.65
CA ARG A 266 -12.15 3.75 12.38
C ARG A 266 -13.63 3.44 12.48
N SER A 267 -14.43 4.34 13.07
CA SER A 267 -15.88 4.20 13.12
C SER A 267 -16.52 4.17 11.74
N ASN A 268 -17.51 3.32 11.55
CA ASN A 268 -18.33 3.27 10.33
C ASN A 268 -19.22 4.52 10.17
N GLU A 269 -19.40 5.30 11.24
CA GLU A 269 -20.19 6.54 11.25
C GLU A 269 -19.39 7.77 10.81
N SER A 270 -18.09 7.62 10.61
CA SER A 270 -17.23 8.69 10.11
C SER A 270 -17.72 9.21 8.77
N LYS A 271 -17.84 10.54 8.62
CA LYS A 271 -18.39 11.17 7.41
C LYS A 271 -17.34 11.59 6.38
N SER A 272 -16.07 11.70 6.79
CA SER A 272 -14.98 12.06 5.88
C SER A 272 -14.63 10.89 4.95
N ASN A 273 -14.39 11.22 3.69
CA ASN A 273 -13.93 10.25 2.70
C ASN A 273 -12.42 10.37 2.56
N ILE A 274 -11.71 9.25 2.70
CA ILE A 274 -10.25 9.19 2.61
C ILE A 274 -9.85 8.34 1.42
N LEU A 275 -8.88 8.81 0.63
CA LEU A 275 -8.31 8.08 -0.48
C LEU A 275 -6.84 7.73 -0.18
N LEU A 276 -6.52 6.45 -0.10
CA LEU A 276 -5.14 5.96 0.02
C LEU A 276 -4.63 5.62 -1.38
N CYS A 277 -3.66 6.38 -1.87
CA CYS A 277 -3.04 6.22 -3.18
C CYS A 277 -1.64 5.61 -3.01
N LEU A 278 -1.50 4.34 -3.37
CA LEU A 278 -0.26 3.59 -3.26
C LEU A 278 0.37 3.47 -4.65
N ASP A 279 1.13 4.50 -5.04
CA ASP A 279 1.91 4.45 -6.29
C ASP A 279 3.11 3.51 -6.09
N GLU A 280 3.50 2.80 -7.15
CA GLU A 280 4.51 1.73 -7.10
C GLU A 280 4.26 0.75 -5.93
N PHE A 281 3.00 0.28 -5.80
CA PHE A 281 2.49 -0.51 -4.67
C PHE A 281 3.43 -1.63 -4.22
N VAL A 282 4.01 -2.36 -5.15
CA VAL A 282 4.91 -3.49 -4.84
C VAL A 282 6.23 -3.06 -4.18
N SER A 283 6.62 -1.80 -4.33
CA SER A 283 7.84 -1.26 -3.72
C SER A 283 7.69 -0.93 -2.24
N LEU A 284 6.46 -0.99 -1.71
CA LEU A 284 6.17 -0.72 -0.29
C LEU A 284 6.45 -1.92 0.63
N GLY A 285 6.80 -3.07 0.06
CA GLY A 285 6.89 -4.33 0.80
C GLY A 285 5.53 -5.00 1.02
N LYS A 286 5.52 -6.16 1.68
CA LYS A 286 4.28 -6.91 1.94
C LYS A 286 3.45 -6.21 3.02
N LEU A 287 2.27 -5.73 2.65
CA LEU A 287 1.29 -5.09 3.52
C LEU A 287 0.09 -6.03 3.70
N GLU A 288 -0.62 -5.95 4.83
CA GLU A 288 -1.90 -6.65 5.07
C GLU A 288 -3.05 -6.01 4.26
N ILE A 289 -2.79 -5.83 2.96
CA ILE A 289 -3.67 -5.08 2.06
C ILE A 289 -5.00 -5.79 1.80
N THR A 290 -4.99 -7.12 1.76
CA THR A 290 -6.19 -7.91 1.50
C THR A 290 -7.23 -7.71 2.59
N ASP A 291 -6.81 -7.69 3.84
CA ASP A 291 -7.67 -7.41 4.98
C ASP A 291 -8.12 -5.96 5.02
N ALA A 292 -7.22 -5.02 4.72
CA ALA A 292 -7.54 -3.60 4.60
C ALA A 292 -8.62 -3.36 3.52
N LEU A 293 -8.51 -3.98 2.35
CA LEU A 293 -9.51 -3.89 1.28
C LEU A 293 -10.89 -4.40 1.71
N ARG A 294 -10.95 -5.39 2.61
CA ARG A 294 -12.23 -5.90 3.15
C ARG A 294 -12.83 -4.98 4.20
N LYS A 295 -12.01 -4.50 5.14
CA LYS A 295 -12.43 -3.73 6.32
C LYS A 295 -12.72 -2.26 6.01
N LEU A 296 -11.86 -1.61 5.22
CA LEU A 296 -11.87 -0.15 5.05
C LEU A 296 -12.99 0.36 4.13
N ARG A 297 -13.53 -0.48 3.25
CA ARG A 297 -14.64 -0.11 2.36
C ARG A 297 -15.84 0.47 3.12
N LYS A 298 -16.23 -0.14 4.24
CA LYS A 298 -17.36 0.29 5.08
C LYS A 298 -17.05 1.51 5.94
N LYS A 299 -15.78 1.93 5.97
CA LYS A 299 -15.27 3.04 6.79
C LYS A 299 -15.04 4.32 5.99
N HIS A 300 -15.65 4.43 4.80
CA HIS A 300 -15.48 5.54 3.86
C HIS A 300 -14.02 5.77 3.41
N ILE A 301 -13.24 4.70 3.37
CA ILE A 301 -11.87 4.72 2.89
C ILE A 301 -11.79 3.93 1.59
N ARG A 302 -11.22 4.56 0.58
CA ARG A 302 -10.93 3.92 -0.70
C ARG A 302 -9.44 3.76 -0.88
N ILE A 303 -9.04 2.61 -1.38
CA ILE A 303 -7.65 2.31 -1.70
C ILE A 303 -7.50 2.26 -3.21
N MET A 304 -6.53 2.98 -3.73
CA MET A 304 -6.09 2.95 -5.12
C MET A 304 -4.64 2.44 -5.16
N ILE A 305 -4.44 1.27 -5.72
CA ILE A 305 -3.09 0.76 -5.99
C ILE A 305 -2.72 0.98 -7.45
N LEU A 306 -1.49 1.36 -7.70
CA LEU A 306 -0.92 1.45 -9.03
C LEU A 306 0.23 0.42 -9.13
N THR A 307 0.19 -0.40 -10.15
CA THR A 307 1.19 -1.46 -10.38
C THR A 307 1.46 -1.65 -11.86
N GLN A 308 2.54 -2.33 -12.20
CA GLN A 308 2.88 -2.55 -13.60
C GLN A 308 2.22 -3.80 -14.15
N SER A 309 2.23 -4.91 -13.39
CA SER A 309 1.75 -6.22 -13.85
C SER A 309 1.16 -7.07 -12.71
N MET A 310 0.53 -8.17 -13.09
CA MET A 310 0.13 -9.22 -12.15
C MET A 310 1.34 -9.96 -11.59
N ALA A 311 2.37 -10.16 -12.41
CA ALA A 311 3.60 -10.84 -12.01
C ALA A 311 4.32 -10.10 -10.86
N ASP A 312 4.31 -8.76 -10.85
CA ASP A 312 4.89 -7.97 -9.77
C ASP A 312 4.15 -8.21 -8.45
N ILE A 313 2.83 -8.31 -8.49
CA ILE A 313 2.04 -8.64 -7.30
C ILE A 313 2.33 -10.08 -6.85
N ASP A 314 2.44 -11.03 -7.79
CA ASP A 314 2.71 -12.43 -7.48
C ASP A 314 4.08 -12.64 -6.81
N LEU A 315 5.09 -11.85 -7.20
CA LEU A 315 6.42 -11.88 -6.57
C LEU A 315 6.40 -11.52 -5.09
N LEU A 316 5.44 -10.68 -4.67
CA LEU A 316 5.39 -10.18 -3.29
C LEU A 316 4.34 -10.90 -2.44
N TYR A 317 3.22 -11.28 -3.04
CA TYR A 317 2.06 -11.83 -2.35
C TYR A 317 1.74 -13.30 -2.69
N GLY A 318 2.31 -13.81 -3.78
CA GLY A 318 1.91 -15.10 -4.31
C GLY A 318 0.54 -15.06 -5.01
N LYS A 319 0.28 -16.08 -5.85
CA LYS A 319 -0.94 -16.15 -6.69
C LYS A 319 -2.24 -16.23 -5.91
N ALA A 320 -2.25 -16.94 -4.79
CA ALA A 320 -3.46 -17.14 -3.99
C ALA A 320 -3.91 -15.83 -3.36
N GLU A 321 -3.00 -15.08 -2.74
CA GLU A 321 -3.31 -13.81 -2.10
C GLU A 321 -3.64 -12.73 -3.15
N ARG A 322 -2.92 -12.68 -4.28
CA ARG A 322 -3.29 -11.82 -5.42
C ARG A 322 -4.72 -12.05 -5.88
N MET A 323 -5.15 -13.33 -6.01
CA MET A 323 -6.53 -13.62 -6.41
C MET A 323 -7.55 -13.08 -5.39
N ALA A 324 -7.29 -13.27 -4.10
CA ALA A 324 -8.12 -12.74 -3.03
C ALA A 324 -8.17 -11.20 -3.07
N MET A 325 -7.02 -10.55 -3.25
CA MET A 325 -6.87 -9.11 -3.37
C MET A 325 -7.65 -8.57 -4.58
N MET A 326 -7.48 -9.16 -5.76
CA MET A 326 -8.11 -8.71 -7.00
C MET A 326 -9.64 -8.79 -6.97
N ASN A 327 -10.21 -9.71 -6.19
CA ASN A 327 -11.66 -9.81 -5.99
C ASN A 327 -12.24 -8.64 -5.19
N ASN A 328 -11.43 -7.96 -4.39
CA ASN A 328 -11.85 -6.82 -3.57
C ASN A 328 -11.80 -5.47 -4.33
N PHE A 329 -11.14 -5.40 -5.48
CA PHE A 329 -11.17 -4.20 -6.31
C PHE A 329 -12.45 -4.12 -7.14
N SER A 330 -13.29 -3.12 -6.86
CA SER A 330 -14.53 -2.86 -7.59
C SER A 330 -14.27 -2.28 -8.99
N PHE A 331 -13.15 -1.58 -9.14
CA PHE A 331 -12.73 -0.96 -10.39
C PHE A 331 -11.31 -1.41 -10.73
N LYS A 332 -11.13 -1.89 -11.95
CA LYS A 332 -9.81 -2.28 -12.48
C LYS A 332 -9.57 -1.49 -13.76
N VAL A 333 -8.55 -0.66 -13.74
CA VAL A 333 -8.17 0.22 -14.86
C VAL A 333 -6.95 -0.36 -15.53
N ILE A 334 -7.04 -0.65 -16.81
CA ILE A 334 -5.95 -1.21 -17.61
C ILE A 334 -5.55 -0.15 -18.65
N LEU A 335 -4.38 0.47 -18.45
CA LEU A 335 -3.79 1.38 -19.42
C LEU A 335 -2.93 0.64 -20.45
N GLU A 336 -2.34 -0.46 -20.01
CA GLU A 336 -1.54 -1.38 -20.79
C GLU A 336 -1.31 -2.67 -19.99
N ALA A 337 -1.18 -3.80 -20.67
CA ALA A 337 -0.72 -5.06 -20.09
C ALA A 337 0.40 -5.61 -20.98
N SER A 338 1.65 -5.48 -20.54
CA SER A 338 2.82 -5.85 -21.33
C SER A 338 3.16 -7.33 -21.25
N ASP A 339 2.87 -8.00 -20.14
CA ASP A 339 3.12 -9.43 -19.91
C ASP A 339 1.89 -10.30 -20.23
N THR A 340 2.15 -11.54 -20.61
CA THR A 340 1.11 -12.48 -21.06
C THR A 340 0.13 -12.87 -19.94
N GLU A 341 0.60 -12.98 -18.69
CA GLU A 341 -0.26 -13.35 -17.56
C GLU A 341 -1.29 -12.25 -17.28
N THR A 342 -0.86 -11.00 -17.27
CA THR A 342 -1.74 -9.84 -17.11
C THR A 342 -2.71 -9.72 -18.30
N GLN A 343 -2.25 -9.94 -19.52
CA GLN A 343 -3.09 -9.94 -20.72
C GLN A 343 -4.19 -10.99 -20.63
N ASP A 344 -3.82 -12.23 -20.36
CA ASP A 344 -4.74 -13.37 -20.27
C ASP A 344 -5.75 -13.19 -19.15
N TYR A 345 -5.31 -12.70 -17.99
CA TYR A 345 -6.18 -12.45 -16.85
C TYR A 345 -7.28 -11.45 -17.21
N PHE A 346 -6.93 -10.30 -17.76
CA PHE A 346 -7.91 -9.27 -18.09
C PHE A 346 -8.77 -9.63 -19.30
N ALA A 347 -8.21 -10.27 -20.31
CA ALA A 347 -8.99 -10.76 -21.45
C ALA A 347 -10.07 -11.77 -21.01
N LYS A 348 -9.72 -12.69 -20.09
CA LYS A 348 -10.68 -13.65 -19.50
C LYS A 348 -11.78 -12.93 -18.70
N LEU A 349 -11.45 -11.89 -17.95
CA LEU A 349 -12.45 -11.09 -17.20
C LEU A 349 -13.38 -10.30 -18.13
N ILE A 350 -12.90 -9.80 -19.26
CA ILE A 350 -13.70 -9.12 -20.28
C ILE A 350 -14.63 -10.13 -20.96
N GLY A 351 -14.12 -11.34 -21.21
CA GLY A 351 -14.90 -12.48 -21.68
C GLY A 351 -14.89 -12.70 -23.20
N TYR A 352 -15.85 -13.49 -23.65
CA TYR A 352 -15.96 -13.97 -25.01
C TYR A 352 -17.31 -13.55 -25.60
N LYS A 353 -17.35 -13.35 -26.91
CA LYS A 353 -18.58 -13.25 -27.69
C LYS A 353 -18.80 -14.56 -28.47
N PRO A 354 -20.06 -15.02 -28.62
CA PRO A 354 -20.37 -16.16 -29.46
C PRO A 354 -20.08 -15.83 -30.93
N THR A 355 -19.46 -16.74 -31.64
CA THR A 355 -19.21 -16.63 -33.07
C THR A 355 -19.53 -17.97 -33.75
N LYS A 356 -19.73 -17.97 -35.07
CA LYS A 356 -19.96 -19.15 -35.86
C LYS A 356 -18.79 -19.37 -36.80
N LYS A 357 -18.07 -20.44 -36.58
CA LYS A 357 -16.97 -20.83 -37.46
C LYS A 357 -17.49 -21.69 -38.62
N LYS A 358 -17.24 -21.24 -39.83
CA LYS A 358 -17.60 -21.96 -41.04
C LYS A 358 -16.39 -22.70 -41.57
N SER A 359 -16.41 -24.02 -41.46
CA SER A 359 -15.41 -24.86 -42.13
C SER A 359 -15.99 -25.40 -43.43
N VAL A 360 -15.18 -25.38 -44.49
CA VAL A 360 -15.51 -25.91 -45.78
C VAL A 360 -14.50 -27.03 -46.07
N SER A 361 -14.98 -28.24 -46.12
CA SER A 361 -14.16 -29.39 -46.56
C SER A 361 -14.57 -29.75 -47.97
N THR A 362 -13.64 -29.72 -48.92
CA THR A 362 -13.88 -30.08 -50.33
C THR A 362 -13.12 -31.36 -50.61
N SER A 363 -13.85 -32.41 -51.01
CA SER A 363 -13.31 -33.62 -51.61
C SER A 363 -13.66 -33.65 -53.11
N ASN A 364 -12.99 -34.49 -53.90
CA ASN A 364 -13.21 -34.58 -55.36
C ASN A 364 -14.65 -34.87 -55.77
N VAL A 365 -15.56 -35.17 -54.83
CA VAL A 365 -16.95 -35.53 -55.09
C VAL A 365 -17.97 -34.65 -54.34
N ASN A 366 -17.63 -34.12 -53.18
CA ASN A 366 -18.58 -33.35 -52.34
C ASN A 366 -17.92 -32.19 -51.60
N THR A 367 -18.64 -31.08 -51.50
CA THR A 367 -18.28 -29.94 -50.62
C THR A 367 -19.22 -29.92 -49.41
N THR A 368 -18.66 -30.19 -48.23
CA THR A 368 -19.40 -30.14 -46.97
C THR A 368 -19.12 -28.82 -46.26
N LYS A 369 -20.16 -28.09 -45.90
CA LYS A 369 -20.08 -26.86 -45.09
C LYS A 369 -20.57 -27.18 -43.70
N THR A 370 -19.69 -27.11 -42.71
CA THR A 370 -20.06 -27.28 -41.31
C THR A 370 -20.04 -25.92 -40.60
N LEU A 371 -21.12 -25.58 -39.91
CA LEU A 371 -21.23 -24.43 -39.02
C LEU A 371 -21.09 -24.98 -37.60
N ALA A 372 -20.02 -24.59 -36.92
CA ALA A 372 -19.83 -24.91 -35.51
C ALA A 372 -19.92 -23.61 -34.68
N ASP A 373 -20.58 -23.69 -33.54
CA ASP A 373 -20.55 -22.59 -32.57
C ASP A 373 -19.13 -22.52 -31.98
N ASP A 374 -18.57 -21.31 -32.01
CA ASP A 374 -17.22 -21.01 -31.48
C ASP A 374 -17.29 -19.77 -30.60
N LYS A 375 -16.22 -19.51 -29.86
CA LYS A 375 -16.10 -18.34 -28.98
C LYS A 375 -14.90 -17.52 -29.42
N GLU A 376 -15.11 -16.22 -29.60
CA GLU A 376 -14.05 -15.27 -29.91
C GLU A 376 -13.87 -14.30 -28.76
N TRP A 377 -12.63 -13.95 -28.46
CA TRP A 377 -12.37 -12.91 -27.45
C TRP A 377 -13.09 -11.61 -27.78
N ILE A 378 -13.71 -10.98 -26.81
CA ILE A 378 -14.23 -9.60 -26.96
C ILE A 378 -13.06 -8.66 -27.21
N ILE A 379 -11.96 -8.81 -26.45
CA ILE A 379 -10.69 -8.13 -26.66
C ILE A 379 -9.60 -9.20 -26.59
N GLU A 380 -8.89 -9.39 -27.68
CA GLU A 380 -7.75 -10.33 -27.69
C GLU A 380 -6.67 -9.94 -26.69
N PRO A 381 -6.06 -10.89 -25.97
CA PRO A 381 -5.02 -10.61 -24.98
C PRO A 381 -3.92 -9.67 -25.51
N ALA A 382 -3.39 -9.93 -26.69
CA ALA A 382 -2.33 -9.13 -27.30
C ALA A 382 -2.72 -7.66 -27.59
N LYS A 383 -4.01 -7.34 -27.72
CA LYS A 383 -4.48 -5.96 -27.89
C LYS A 383 -4.33 -5.13 -26.62
N LEU A 384 -4.31 -5.79 -25.45
CA LEU A 384 -4.11 -5.11 -24.17
C LEU A 384 -2.71 -4.50 -24.02
N ALA A 385 -1.72 -4.99 -24.76
CA ALA A 385 -0.38 -4.40 -24.84
C ALA A 385 -0.31 -3.13 -25.70
N ARG A 386 -1.36 -2.79 -26.45
CA ARG A 386 -1.34 -1.73 -27.48
C ARG A 386 -2.55 -0.82 -27.42
N LEU A 387 -2.96 -0.42 -26.20
CA LEU A 387 -4.12 0.44 -26.02
C LEU A 387 -3.87 1.91 -26.42
N GLY A 388 -2.59 2.34 -26.50
CA GLY A 388 -2.22 3.71 -26.92
C GLY A 388 -2.86 4.77 -26.02
N ASP A 389 -3.64 5.69 -26.60
CA ASP A 389 -4.37 6.74 -25.88
C ASP A 389 -5.68 6.23 -25.23
N SER A 390 -5.99 4.96 -25.36
CA SER A 390 -7.16 4.33 -24.74
C SER A 390 -6.78 3.59 -23.45
N LEU A 391 -7.79 3.31 -22.66
CA LEU A 391 -7.72 2.43 -21.49
C LEU A 391 -9.00 1.62 -21.37
N ILE A 392 -8.95 0.53 -20.64
CA ILE A 392 -10.12 -0.28 -20.31
C ILE A 392 -10.44 -0.12 -18.83
N LEU A 393 -11.67 0.19 -18.53
CA LEU A 393 -12.23 0.18 -17.18
C LEU A 393 -13.12 -1.04 -17.02
N LEU A 394 -12.72 -1.96 -16.15
CA LEU A 394 -13.55 -3.07 -15.68
C LEU A 394 -14.27 -2.69 -14.39
N TYR A 395 -15.54 -2.99 -14.31
CA TYR A 395 -16.38 -2.75 -13.13
C TYR A 395 -17.51 -3.80 -13.07
N ARG A 396 -18.31 -3.78 -12.02
CA ARG A 396 -19.31 -4.83 -11.73
C ARG A 396 -20.24 -5.18 -12.92
N GLU A 397 -20.63 -4.18 -13.69
CA GLU A 397 -21.62 -4.35 -14.77
C GLU A 397 -20.97 -4.66 -16.14
N GLY A 398 -19.65 -4.76 -16.21
CA GLY A 398 -18.93 -5.07 -17.44
C GLY A 398 -17.64 -4.25 -17.63
N TYR A 399 -17.44 -3.75 -18.84
CA TYR A 399 -16.26 -2.95 -19.15
C TYR A 399 -16.63 -1.72 -20.01
N LYS A 400 -15.76 -0.71 -19.98
CA LYS A 400 -15.79 0.44 -20.88
C LYS A 400 -14.42 0.67 -21.49
N LEU A 401 -14.40 0.98 -22.78
CA LEU A 401 -13.20 1.51 -23.46
C LEU A 401 -13.27 3.04 -23.39
N LEU A 402 -12.28 3.67 -22.75
CA LEU A 402 -12.21 5.09 -22.51
C LEU A 402 -10.94 5.68 -23.12
N LYS A 403 -10.92 6.99 -23.36
CA LYS A 403 -9.68 7.74 -23.65
C LYS A 403 -8.99 8.16 -22.35
N LYS A 404 -7.67 8.14 -22.32
CA LYS A 404 -6.86 8.64 -21.20
C LYS A 404 -7.12 10.14 -20.97
N ASN A 405 -7.27 10.54 -19.70
CA ASN A 405 -7.53 11.92 -19.29
C ASN A 405 -6.27 12.56 -18.70
N PHE A 406 -5.30 12.86 -19.54
CA PHE A 406 -4.05 13.48 -19.08
C PHE A 406 -4.30 14.86 -18.46
N TYR A 407 -3.78 15.13 -17.26
CA TYR A 407 -3.96 16.39 -16.54
C TYR A 407 -3.37 17.60 -17.26
N PHE A 408 -2.34 17.42 -18.08
CA PHE A 408 -1.62 18.47 -18.80
C PHE A 408 -2.14 18.73 -20.22
N LYS A 409 -3.11 17.99 -20.72
CA LYS A 409 -3.69 18.17 -22.07
C LYS A 409 -4.94 19.10 -22.06
N HIS A 410 -4.89 20.15 -21.23
CA HIS A 410 -6.07 21.01 -21.04
C HIS A 410 -5.71 22.45 -20.82
#